data_105eab3484946a40427089bc6077de2e
#
_entry.id   105eab3484946a40427089bc6077de2e
#
_cell.length_a   1.000
_cell.length_b   1.000
_cell.length_c   1.000
_cell.angle_alpha   90.00
_cell.angle_beta   90.00
_cell.angle_gamma   90.00
#
_symmetry.space_group_name_H-M   'P 1'
#
loop_
_entity.id
_entity.type
_entity.pdbx_description
1 polymer ?
#
loop_
_entity_poly.entity_id
_entity_poly.type
_entity_poly.pdbx_seq_one_letter_code
_entity_poly.pdbx_strand_id
1 'polypeptide(L)'
;MLKKIIITGVILAALGSGYGYYLWNKPHAEIGKPDVVTTATELATEFGKDEAAATKKFMGDASKTLIIQVSGKILEVKNDTSGIALTLETGDPINGVSCVLDKFTAQPRTDFKIGEDITLKGICTGKLSDVVIDRCVPIQ
;
A
#
# COMPACT_ATOMS: atom_id res chain seq x y z
N MET A 1 -26.35 21.37 40.75
CA MET A 1 -25.89 21.89 39.46
C MET A 1 -24.46 21.44 39.13
N LEU A 2 -23.53 21.59 40.06
CA LEU A 2 -22.11 21.22 39.80
C LEU A 2 -21.93 19.74 39.44
N LYS A 3 -22.61 18.84 40.15
CA LYS A 3 -22.56 17.39 39.87
C LYS A 3 -23.05 17.03 38.46
N LYS A 4 -24.11 17.69 38.00
CA LYS A 4 -24.64 17.45 36.64
C LYS A 4 -23.71 17.93 35.55
N ILE A 5 -23.04 19.06 35.74
CA ILE A 5 -22.04 19.60 34.81
C ILE A 5 -20.82 18.68 34.72
N ILE A 6 -20.36 18.17 35.87
CA ILE A 6 -19.22 17.24 35.92
C ILE A 6 -19.55 15.93 35.21
N ILE A 7 -20.73 15.36 35.47
CA ILE A 7 -21.17 14.12 34.82
C ILE A 7 -21.28 14.30 33.30
N THR A 8 -21.87 15.41 32.85
CA THR A 8 -21.97 15.69 31.40
C THR A 8 -20.59 15.86 30.77
N GLY A 9 -19.68 16.54 31.44
CA GLY A 9 -18.30 16.71 30.96
C GLY A 9 -17.54 15.38 30.84
N VAL A 10 -17.69 14.50 31.82
CA VAL A 10 -17.06 13.16 31.80
C VAL A 10 -17.61 12.30 30.65
N ILE A 11 -18.93 12.34 30.42
CA ILE A 11 -19.55 11.60 29.33
C ILE A 11 -19.04 12.10 27.97
N LEU A 12 -18.98 13.40 27.78
CA LEU A 12 -18.47 13.97 26.53
C LEU A 12 -16.99 13.64 26.29
N ALA A 13 -16.17 13.68 27.34
CA ALA A 13 -14.77 13.30 27.26
C ALA A 13 -14.60 11.83 26.90
N ALA A 14 -15.39 10.94 27.50
CA ALA A 14 -15.37 9.50 27.23
C ALA A 14 -15.80 9.18 25.79
N LEU A 15 -16.86 9.84 25.29
CA LEU A 15 -17.30 9.69 23.89
C LEU A 15 -16.28 10.24 22.90
N GLY A 16 -15.67 11.39 23.20
CA GLY A 16 -14.64 11.98 22.35
C GLY A 16 -13.38 11.13 22.26
N SER A 17 -12.90 10.60 23.40
CA SER A 17 -11.72 9.72 23.41
C SER A 17 -11.99 8.35 22.77
N GLY A 18 -13.16 7.79 22.99
CA GLY A 18 -13.56 6.53 22.33
C GLY A 18 -13.68 6.69 20.82
N TYR A 19 -14.26 7.77 20.35
CA TYR A 19 -14.37 8.06 18.91
C TYR A 19 -13.00 8.34 18.28
N GLY A 20 -12.13 9.10 18.97
CA GLY A 20 -10.76 9.34 18.51
C GLY A 20 -9.94 8.05 18.44
N TYR A 21 -10.05 7.18 19.42
CA TYR A 21 -9.39 5.86 19.39
C TYR A 21 -9.93 4.97 18.26
N TYR A 22 -11.22 4.99 18.01
CA TYR A 22 -11.84 4.27 16.89
C TYR A 22 -11.31 4.76 15.55
N LEU A 23 -11.24 6.09 15.35
CA LEU A 23 -10.68 6.66 14.11
C LEU A 23 -9.21 6.33 13.92
N TRP A 24 -8.44 6.30 15.01
CA TRP A 24 -7.01 5.95 14.98
C TRP A 24 -6.76 4.49 14.57
N ASN A 25 -7.60 3.59 15.06
CA ASN A 25 -7.48 2.16 14.79
C ASN A 25 -8.33 1.68 13.62
N LYS A 26 -9.07 2.58 12.97
CA LYS A 26 -9.87 2.21 11.82
C LYS A 26 -8.99 1.67 10.71
N PRO A 27 -9.23 0.44 10.22
CA PRO A 27 -8.49 -0.06 9.06
C PRO A 27 -8.68 0.88 7.88
N HIS A 28 -7.64 1.03 7.09
CA HIS A 28 -7.75 1.80 5.85
C HIS A 28 -8.88 1.23 4.99
N ALA A 29 -9.59 2.11 4.29
CA ALA A 29 -10.59 1.67 3.33
C ALA A 29 -9.94 0.72 2.33
N GLU A 30 -10.64 -0.35 2.00
CA GLU A 30 -10.15 -1.28 0.99
C GLU A 30 -9.78 -0.52 -0.28
N ILE A 31 -8.61 -0.85 -0.81
CA ILE A 31 -8.20 -0.33 -2.11
C ILE A 31 -9.19 -0.87 -3.14
N GLY A 32 -9.81 0.05 -3.89
CA GLY A 32 -10.82 -0.26 -4.89
C GLY A 32 -10.29 -1.04 -6.10
N LYS A 33 -11.03 -1.00 -7.19
CA LYS A 33 -10.62 -1.62 -8.44
C LYS A 33 -9.37 -0.94 -9.02
N PRO A 34 -8.44 -1.70 -9.62
CA PRO A 34 -7.27 -1.10 -10.24
C PRO A 34 -7.66 -0.27 -11.46
N ASP A 35 -7.04 0.90 -11.57
CA ASP A 35 -7.14 1.77 -12.74
C ASP A 35 -6.21 1.33 -13.86
N VAL A 36 -5.07 0.75 -13.50
CA VAL A 36 -4.04 0.27 -14.43
C VAL A 36 -3.60 -1.13 -14.06
N VAL A 37 -3.47 -2.00 -15.03
CA VAL A 37 -2.96 -3.37 -14.88
C VAL A 37 -1.63 -3.48 -15.60
N THR A 38 -0.60 -3.93 -14.90
CA THR A 38 0.76 -4.05 -15.45
C THR A 38 1.50 -5.23 -14.83
N THR A 39 2.70 -5.50 -15.32
CA THR A 39 3.63 -6.45 -14.71
C THR A 39 4.81 -5.71 -14.07
N ALA A 40 5.51 -6.38 -13.15
CA ALA A 40 6.69 -5.79 -12.53
C ALA A 40 7.77 -5.44 -13.57
N THR A 41 7.96 -6.29 -14.56
CA THR A 41 8.91 -6.06 -15.66
C THR A 41 8.54 -4.84 -16.49
N GLU A 42 7.28 -4.72 -16.89
CA GLU A 42 6.78 -3.58 -17.67
C GLU A 42 6.89 -2.27 -16.88
N LEU A 43 6.48 -2.30 -15.62
CA LEU A 43 6.55 -1.14 -14.74
C LEU A 43 7.98 -0.62 -14.60
N ALA A 44 8.93 -1.50 -14.31
CA ALA A 44 10.34 -1.14 -14.18
C ALA A 44 10.92 -0.63 -15.51
N THR A 45 10.55 -1.26 -16.62
CA THR A 45 11.01 -0.86 -17.97
C THR A 45 10.52 0.55 -18.32
N GLU A 46 9.27 0.87 -18.06
CA GLU A 46 8.69 2.18 -18.35
C GLU A 46 9.32 3.29 -17.49
N PHE A 47 9.54 3.03 -16.21
CA PHE A 47 10.25 3.98 -15.36
C PHE A 47 11.71 4.16 -15.75
N GLY A 48 12.34 3.14 -16.31
CA GLY A 48 13.70 3.20 -16.82
C GLY A 48 13.83 3.99 -18.13
N LYS A 49 12.78 3.99 -18.96
CA LYS A 49 12.77 4.72 -20.24
C LYS A 49 12.48 6.21 -20.08
N ASP A 50 11.42 6.53 -19.33
CA ASP A 50 10.96 7.90 -19.10
C ASP A 50 10.21 7.95 -17.77
N GLU A 51 10.91 8.40 -16.75
CA GLU A 51 10.36 8.49 -15.39
C GLU A 51 9.18 9.46 -15.32
N ALA A 52 9.23 10.58 -16.04
CA ALA A 52 8.14 11.56 -16.03
C ALA A 52 6.86 11.01 -16.67
N ALA A 53 6.96 10.32 -17.81
CA ALA A 53 5.83 9.68 -18.47
C ALA A 53 5.27 8.51 -17.63
N ALA A 54 6.15 7.70 -17.05
CA ALA A 54 5.75 6.61 -16.18
C ALA A 54 5.06 7.12 -14.90
N THR A 55 5.56 8.19 -14.31
CA THR A 55 4.93 8.83 -13.16
C THR A 55 3.48 9.24 -13.47
N LYS A 56 3.24 9.88 -14.58
CA LYS A 56 1.88 10.24 -15.03
C LYS A 56 0.99 9.02 -15.25
N LYS A 57 1.54 7.99 -15.86
CA LYS A 57 0.79 6.78 -16.22
C LYS A 57 0.39 5.96 -14.98
N PHE A 58 1.29 5.82 -14.01
CA PHE A 58 1.11 4.91 -12.87
C PHE A 58 0.75 5.60 -11.56
N MET A 59 1.12 6.85 -11.39
CA MET A 59 0.81 7.60 -10.17
C MET A 59 -0.39 8.54 -10.33
N GLY A 60 -0.71 8.95 -11.56
CA GLY A 60 -1.73 9.95 -11.82
C GLY A 60 -1.22 11.36 -11.56
N ASP A 61 -2.12 12.24 -11.16
CA ASP A 61 -1.83 13.63 -10.85
C ASP A 61 -2.35 14.03 -9.46
N ALA A 62 -2.21 15.29 -9.11
CA ALA A 62 -2.65 15.81 -7.81
C ALA A 62 -4.16 15.69 -7.57
N SER A 63 -4.95 15.51 -8.63
CA SER A 63 -6.41 15.39 -8.53
C SER A 63 -6.89 13.96 -8.35
N LYS A 64 -6.10 12.97 -8.77
CA LYS A 64 -6.47 11.55 -8.69
C LYS A 64 -5.26 10.65 -8.49
N THR A 65 -5.27 9.92 -7.40
CA THR A 65 -4.34 8.82 -7.13
C THR A 65 -4.82 7.56 -7.85
N LEU A 66 -3.96 6.98 -8.67
CA LEU A 66 -4.28 5.74 -9.39
C LEU A 66 -3.96 4.51 -8.55
N ILE A 67 -4.82 3.51 -8.69
CA ILE A 67 -4.60 2.18 -8.12
C ILE A 67 -4.05 1.31 -9.23
N ILE A 68 -2.89 0.72 -9.02
CA ILE A 68 -2.29 -0.18 -9.99
C ILE A 68 -2.33 -1.62 -9.53
N GLN A 69 -2.53 -2.53 -10.46
CA GLN A 69 -2.38 -3.96 -10.27
C GLN A 69 -1.08 -4.39 -10.91
N VAL A 70 -0.20 -5.01 -10.14
CA VAL A 70 1.08 -5.49 -10.60
C VAL A 70 1.21 -6.99 -10.37
N SER A 71 1.71 -7.69 -11.36
CA SER A 71 1.98 -9.13 -11.30
C SER A 71 3.48 -9.38 -11.48
N GLY A 72 4.02 -10.32 -10.75
CA GLY A 72 5.41 -10.70 -10.86
C GLY A 72 5.76 -11.86 -9.97
N LYS A 73 7.01 -12.29 -10.06
CA LYS A 73 7.57 -13.36 -9.23
C LYS A 73 8.28 -12.74 -8.02
N ILE A 74 8.06 -13.30 -6.86
CA ILE A 74 8.70 -12.83 -5.62
C ILE A 74 10.19 -13.16 -5.67
N LEU A 75 11.02 -12.13 -5.61
CA LEU A 75 12.48 -12.24 -5.54
C LEU A 75 12.97 -12.24 -4.10
N GLU A 76 12.37 -11.41 -3.25
CA GLU A 76 12.75 -11.25 -1.85
C GLU A 76 11.52 -10.95 -1.00
N VAL A 77 11.51 -11.47 0.23
CA VAL A 77 10.50 -11.17 1.25
C VAL A 77 11.20 -10.54 2.44
N LYS A 78 10.85 -9.31 2.77
CA LYS A 78 11.30 -8.64 4.00
C LYS A 78 10.13 -8.59 4.98
N ASN A 79 10.36 -9.11 6.16
CA ASN A 79 9.38 -9.06 7.26
C ASN A 79 10.07 -8.47 8.48
N ASP A 80 9.69 -7.26 8.83
CA ASP A 80 10.22 -6.53 9.96
C ASP A 80 9.10 -5.90 10.79
N THR A 81 9.48 -5.09 11.80
CA THR A 81 8.52 -4.41 12.68
C THR A 81 7.66 -3.39 11.97
N SER A 82 8.08 -2.89 10.80
CA SER A 82 7.31 -1.94 10.01
C SER A 82 6.31 -2.62 9.07
N GLY A 83 6.42 -3.92 8.85
CA GLY A 83 5.51 -4.71 8.03
C GLY A 83 6.21 -5.65 7.07
N ILE A 84 5.49 -6.11 6.08
CA ILE A 84 5.98 -7.02 5.05
C ILE A 84 6.19 -6.24 3.75
N ALA A 85 7.37 -6.38 3.16
CA ALA A 85 7.68 -5.85 1.84
C ALA A 85 8.12 -6.99 0.93
N LEU A 86 7.55 -7.02 -0.26
CA LEU A 86 7.87 -8.00 -1.30
C LEU A 86 8.62 -7.30 -2.44
N THR A 87 9.76 -7.85 -2.83
CA THR A 87 10.46 -7.41 -4.03
C THR A 87 10.11 -8.35 -5.17
N LEU A 88 9.61 -7.80 -6.26
CA LEU A 88 9.25 -8.55 -7.45
C LEU A 88 10.38 -8.54 -8.47
N GLU A 89 10.59 -9.67 -9.14
CA GLU A 89 11.57 -9.81 -10.20
C GLU A 89 11.15 -9.05 -11.45
N THR A 90 12.07 -8.29 -12.02
CA THR A 90 11.84 -7.46 -13.22
C THR A 90 12.70 -7.86 -14.42
N GLY A 91 13.60 -8.84 -14.25
CA GLY A 91 14.61 -9.15 -15.25
C GLY A 91 15.82 -8.22 -15.23
N ASP A 92 15.75 -7.12 -14.47
CA ASP A 92 16.86 -6.19 -14.26
C ASP A 92 17.42 -6.39 -12.84
N PRO A 93 18.72 -6.74 -12.69
CA PRO A 93 19.29 -6.97 -11.38
C PRO A 93 19.42 -5.71 -10.51
N ILE A 94 19.31 -4.52 -11.12
CA ILE A 94 19.50 -3.24 -10.43
C ILE A 94 18.16 -2.61 -10.05
N ASN A 95 17.15 -2.71 -10.92
CA ASN A 95 15.87 -2.06 -10.76
C ASN A 95 14.76 -3.08 -10.50
N GLY A 96 14.35 -3.20 -9.25
CA GLY A 96 13.24 -4.04 -8.84
C GLY A 96 11.94 -3.27 -8.66
N VAL A 97 10.89 -3.98 -8.30
CA VAL A 97 9.63 -3.42 -7.84
C VAL A 97 9.42 -3.84 -6.40
N SER A 98 9.36 -2.89 -5.50
CA SER A 98 9.13 -3.13 -4.07
C SER A 98 7.67 -2.86 -3.73
N CYS A 99 6.97 -3.88 -3.24
CA CYS A 99 5.58 -3.80 -2.83
C CYS A 99 5.49 -3.87 -1.31
N VAL A 100 5.08 -2.79 -0.67
CA VAL A 100 4.91 -2.73 0.79
C VAL A 100 3.45 -3.03 1.11
N LEU A 101 3.22 -4.10 1.88
CA LEU A 101 1.87 -4.50 2.27
C LEU A 101 1.28 -3.51 3.27
N ASP A 102 -0.01 -3.22 3.11
CA ASP A 102 -0.74 -2.37 4.04
C ASP A 102 -0.94 -3.11 5.37
N LYS A 103 -0.32 -2.62 6.43
CA LYS A 103 -0.43 -3.20 7.78
C LYS A 103 -1.74 -2.87 8.48
N PHE A 104 -2.48 -1.89 8.01
CA PHE A 104 -3.76 -1.47 8.60
C PHE A 104 -4.98 -2.15 7.96
N THR A 105 -4.79 -2.80 6.83
CA THR A 105 -5.82 -3.59 6.17
C THR A 105 -5.59 -5.06 6.50
N ALA A 106 -6.66 -5.79 6.78
CA ALA A 106 -6.58 -7.24 6.99
C ALA A 106 -6.06 -7.91 5.71
N GLN A 107 -4.88 -8.52 5.81
CA GLN A 107 -4.26 -9.19 4.68
C GLN A 107 -4.88 -10.59 4.49
N PRO A 108 -5.22 -10.99 3.26
CA PRO A 108 -5.76 -12.33 3.00
C PRO A 108 -4.75 -13.43 3.27
N ARG A 109 -3.46 -13.11 3.21
CA ARG A 109 -2.37 -14.00 3.57
C ARG A 109 -1.15 -13.22 4.01
N THR A 110 -0.29 -13.84 4.80
CA THR A 110 0.98 -13.27 5.28
C THR A 110 2.17 -14.18 5.04
N ASP A 111 1.95 -15.37 4.47
CA ASP A 111 2.97 -16.34 4.11
C ASP A 111 3.30 -16.23 2.62
N PHE A 112 4.48 -15.73 2.32
CA PHE A 112 4.96 -15.56 0.96
C PHE A 112 6.26 -16.33 0.77
N LYS A 113 6.44 -16.91 -0.43
CA LYS A 113 7.61 -17.69 -0.77
C LYS A 113 8.36 -17.06 -1.93
N ILE A 114 9.69 -17.05 -1.84
CA ILE A 114 10.55 -16.64 -2.94
C ILE A 114 10.32 -17.57 -4.15
N GLY A 115 10.17 -16.98 -5.33
CA GLY A 115 9.87 -17.71 -6.57
C GLY A 115 8.39 -17.90 -6.85
N GLU A 116 7.51 -17.52 -5.94
CA GLU A 116 6.06 -17.56 -6.12
C GLU A 116 5.59 -16.45 -7.06
N ASP A 117 4.68 -16.77 -7.97
CA ASP A 117 4.00 -15.76 -8.79
C ASP A 117 2.87 -15.13 -7.97
N ILE A 118 2.82 -13.80 -7.94
CA ILE A 118 1.83 -13.06 -7.16
C ILE A 118 1.28 -11.89 -7.94
N THR A 119 0.03 -11.54 -7.67
CA THR A 119 -0.62 -10.33 -8.16
C THR A 119 -1.03 -9.48 -6.97
N LEU A 120 -0.64 -8.22 -6.99
CA LEU A 120 -0.88 -7.25 -5.93
C LEU A 120 -1.55 -6.01 -6.53
N LYS A 121 -2.37 -5.35 -5.75
CA LYS A 121 -2.85 -4.00 -6.07
C LYS A 121 -2.38 -3.03 -5.01
N GLY A 122 -2.06 -1.82 -5.40
CA GLY A 122 -1.58 -0.79 -4.51
C GLY A 122 -1.43 0.56 -5.20
N ILE A 123 -0.75 1.47 -4.54
CA ILE A 123 -0.53 2.83 -5.00
C ILE A 123 0.97 3.01 -5.28
N CYS A 124 1.32 3.35 -6.51
CA CYS A 124 2.70 3.67 -6.86
C CYS A 124 3.09 5.01 -6.26
N THR A 125 4.19 5.03 -5.51
CA THR A 125 4.71 6.24 -4.86
C THR A 125 5.94 6.83 -5.55
N GLY A 126 6.44 6.18 -6.59
CA GLY A 126 7.57 6.64 -7.38
C GLY A 126 8.73 5.66 -7.43
N LYS A 127 9.85 6.13 -7.94
CA LYS A 127 11.08 5.36 -8.03
C LYS A 127 12.18 6.02 -7.22
N LEU A 128 12.77 5.26 -6.30
CA LEU A 128 14.04 5.60 -5.67
C LEU A 128 15.15 4.79 -6.35
N SER A 129 15.59 3.69 -5.78
CA SER A 129 16.35 2.66 -6.52
C SER A 129 15.39 1.67 -7.18
N ASP A 130 14.39 1.22 -6.44
CA ASP A 130 13.29 0.40 -6.94
C ASP A 130 12.03 1.24 -7.14
N VAL A 131 11.14 0.79 -8.01
CA VAL A 131 9.78 1.34 -8.07
C VAL A 131 9.03 0.89 -6.83
N VAL A 132 8.52 1.83 -6.05
CA VAL A 132 7.84 1.55 -4.77
C VAL A 132 6.33 1.61 -4.96
N ILE A 133 5.66 0.54 -4.54
CA ILE A 133 4.20 0.46 -4.49
C ILE A 133 3.83 0.28 -3.02
N ASP A 134 3.03 1.19 -2.51
CA ASP A 134 2.60 1.21 -1.12
C ASP A 134 1.15 0.74 -0.98
N ARG A 135 0.75 0.42 0.24
CA ARG A 135 -0.59 -0.06 0.58
C ARG A 135 -1.02 -1.28 -0.25
N CYS A 136 -0.08 -2.16 -0.52
CA CYS A 136 -0.32 -3.34 -1.33
C CYS A 136 -1.24 -4.34 -0.64
N VAL A 137 -2.16 -4.92 -1.42
CA VAL A 137 -3.02 -6.01 -0.99
C VAL A 137 -2.93 -7.11 -2.06
N PRO A 138 -2.60 -8.36 -1.69
CA PRO A 138 -2.62 -9.47 -2.64
C PRO A 138 -4.02 -9.68 -3.21
N ILE A 139 -4.09 -9.97 -4.50
CA ILE A 139 -5.33 -10.36 -5.18
C ILE A 139 -5.34 -11.88 -5.28
N GLN A 140 -6.43 -12.47 -4.82
CA GLN A 140 -6.65 -13.91 -4.94
C GLN A 140 -7.28 -14.26 -6.28
#